data_3b7bfa346272f14f536c0ddc344863c3
#
_entry.id   3b7bfa346272f14f536c0ddc344863c3
#
_cell.length_a   1.000
_cell.length_b   1.000
_cell.length_c   1.000
_cell.angle_alpha   90.00
_cell.angle_beta   90.00
_cell.angle_gamma   90.00
#
_symmetry.space_group_name_H-M   'P 1'
#
loop_
_entity.id
_entity.type
_entity.pdbx_description
1 polymer ?
#
loop_
_entity_poly.entity_id
_entity_poly.type
_entity_poly.pdbx_seq_one_letter_code
_entity_poly.pdbx_strand_id
1 'polypeptide(L)'
;GKAVEAFAAGRHTLKTGNIPILTKAASIPWGLTSPLRAEVYFVNLKVFTNLKWGTRDPVAFKDAELGLVRLRAFGVFNLQVVQPILFVNSMVGTQGIFTTEAVESYLNQVIVSRFNDYMGETVETIFSLPARYDELSQSLRRRLHDDFRHFGLALTHLYINAVTPPPEVQQAIDDRSRMGALPDLNRLIQMKAAMAMEKAAGAQGAAGET
;
A
#
# COMPACT_ATOMS: atom_id res chain seq x y z
N GLY A 1 -30.64 4.07 3.19
CA GLY A 1 -31.31 2.78 2.98
C GLY A 1 -30.32 1.64 3.05
N LYS A 2 -30.80 0.41 3.24
CA LYS A 2 -29.94 -0.79 3.19
C LYS A 2 -30.15 -1.48 1.86
N ALA A 3 -29.08 -1.91 1.19
CA ALA A 3 -29.19 -2.82 0.06
C ALA A 3 -29.69 -4.18 0.57
N VAL A 4 -30.73 -4.70 -0.09
CA VAL A 4 -31.45 -5.89 0.37
C VAL A 4 -31.19 -7.07 -0.56
N GLU A 5 -31.01 -6.81 -1.86
CA GLU A 5 -30.89 -7.83 -2.89
C GLU A 5 -29.82 -7.45 -3.91
N ALA A 6 -29.06 -8.44 -4.39
CA ALA A 6 -28.09 -8.29 -5.46
C ALA A 6 -28.47 -9.19 -6.63
N PHE A 7 -28.37 -8.64 -7.83
CA PHE A 7 -28.66 -9.32 -9.07
C PHE A 7 -27.35 -9.54 -9.85
N ALA A 8 -27.17 -10.75 -10.36
CA ALA A 8 -26.06 -11.05 -11.26
C ALA A 8 -26.27 -10.39 -12.63
N ALA A 9 -25.29 -10.50 -13.52
CA ALA A 9 -25.42 -10.02 -14.89
C ALA A 9 -26.61 -10.73 -15.58
N GLY A 10 -27.42 -9.94 -16.29
CA GLY A 10 -28.61 -10.46 -16.98
C GLY A 10 -29.80 -9.50 -16.96
N ARG A 11 -30.92 -9.97 -17.48
CA ARG A 11 -32.18 -9.24 -17.42
C ARG A 11 -32.97 -9.66 -16.21
N HIS A 12 -33.23 -8.74 -15.30
CA HIS A 12 -34.02 -8.95 -14.09
C HIS A 12 -35.29 -8.11 -14.12
N THR A 13 -36.42 -8.72 -13.78
CA THR A 13 -37.68 -7.99 -13.61
C THR A 13 -37.91 -7.80 -12.13
N LEU A 14 -37.80 -6.54 -11.68
CA LEU A 14 -38.07 -6.19 -10.31
C LEU A 14 -39.58 -6.25 -10.05
N LYS A 15 -40.02 -7.16 -9.21
CA LYS A 15 -41.39 -7.21 -8.73
C LYS A 15 -41.46 -6.63 -7.34
N THR A 16 -42.32 -5.65 -7.15
CA THR A 16 -42.59 -5.03 -5.83
C THR A 16 -43.36 -5.98 -4.87
N GLY A 17 -43.42 -7.26 -5.17
CA GLY A 17 -44.19 -8.26 -4.45
C GLY A 17 -43.68 -8.64 -3.06
N ASN A 18 -42.46 -8.28 -2.71
CA ASN A 18 -41.88 -8.54 -1.37
C ASN A 18 -42.19 -7.45 -0.35
N ILE A 19 -43.01 -6.48 -0.71
CA ILE A 19 -43.41 -5.42 0.22
C ILE A 19 -44.67 -5.89 0.92
N PRO A 20 -44.69 -5.97 2.26
CA PRO A 20 -45.82 -6.45 3.02
C PRO A 20 -47.10 -5.67 2.70
N ILE A 21 -48.26 -6.33 2.95
CA ILE A 21 -49.63 -5.85 2.76
C ILE A 21 -49.89 -4.40 3.21
N LEU A 22 -49.11 -3.90 4.15
CA LEU A 22 -49.09 -2.49 4.62
C LEU A 22 -48.85 -1.45 3.52
N THR A 23 -48.09 -1.79 2.47
CA THR A 23 -47.79 -0.86 1.38
C THR A 23 -48.96 -0.66 0.44
N LYS A 24 -49.78 -1.69 0.23
CA LYS A 24 -51.01 -1.58 -0.56
C LYS A 24 -52.06 -0.70 0.14
N ALA A 25 -52.20 -0.83 1.46
CA ALA A 25 -53.09 0.01 2.24
C ALA A 25 -52.61 1.47 2.32
N ALA A 26 -51.33 1.70 2.42
CA ALA A 26 -50.74 3.03 2.47
C ALA A 26 -50.72 3.74 1.10
N SER A 27 -50.83 3.04 -0.02
CA SER A 27 -50.85 3.65 -1.36
C SER A 27 -52.23 4.09 -1.85
N ILE A 28 -53.31 3.71 -1.17
CA ILE A 28 -54.68 4.11 -1.51
C ILE A 28 -54.88 5.63 -1.60
N PRO A 29 -54.42 6.44 -0.64
CA PRO A 29 -54.54 7.91 -0.68
C PRO A 29 -53.80 8.56 -1.84
N TRP A 30 -52.85 7.87 -2.44
CA TRP A 30 -51.93 8.40 -3.48
C TRP A 30 -52.24 7.86 -4.88
N GLY A 31 -53.46 7.40 -5.12
CA GLY A 31 -53.89 6.90 -6.45
C GLY A 31 -53.16 5.62 -6.90
N LEU A 32 -52.82 4.73 -5.93
CA LEU A 32 -52.06 3.48 -6.17
C LEU A 32 -50.64 3.64 -6.72
N THR A 33 -50.11 4.86 -6.77
CA THR A 33 -48.70 5.09 -7.04
C THR A 33 -47.92 4.89 -5.74
N SER A 34 -47.02 3.92 -5.73
CA SER A 34 -46.18 3.63 -4.55
C SER A 34 -45.28 4.82 -4.26
N PRO A 35 -45.30 5.42 -3.04
CA PRO A 35 -44.34 6.44 -2.65
C PRO A 35 -42.94 5.89 -2.40
N LEU A 36 -42.74 4.58 -2.53
CA LEU A 36 -41.47 3.96 -2.28
C LEU A 36 -40.54 4.17 -3.50
N ARG A 37 -39.44 4.85 -3.25
CA ARG A 37 -38.36 4.98 -4.21
C ARG A 37 -37.42 3.81 -4.03
N ALA A 38 -37.13 3.10 -5.12
CA ALA A 38 -36.04 2.12 -5.18
C ALA A 38 -34.78 2.80 -5.75
N GLU A 39 -33.68 2.57 -5.10
CA GLU A 39 -32.37 2.98 -5.60
C GLU A 39 -31.64 1.75 -6.15
N VAL A 40 -31.01 1.91 -7.30
CA VAL A 40 -30.26 0.83 -7.95
C VAL A 40 -28.80 1.23 -8.01
N TYR A 41 -27.95 0.42 -7.40
CA TYR A 41 -26.49 0.61 -7.38
C TYR A 41 -25.84 -0.41 -8.32
N PHE A 42 -25.00 0.08 -9.24
CA PHE A 42 -24.16 -0.75 -10.08
C PHE A 42 -22.80 -0.89 -9.44
N VAL A 43 -22.43 -2.11 -9.07
CA VAL A 43 -21.14 -2.39 -8.44
C VAL A 43 -20.23 -3.10 -9.43
N ASN A 44 -19.07 -2.52 -9.72
CA ASN A 44 -18.06 -3.15 -10.55
C ASN A 44 -17.34 -4.25 -9.74
N LEU A 45 -17.42 -5.49 -10.22
CA LEU A 45 -16.81 -6.67 -9.61
C LEU A 45 -15.44 -7.03 -10.20
N LYS A 46 -14.91 -6.23 -11.12
CA LYS A 46 -13.55 -6.41 -11.62
C LYS A 46 -12.53 -6.03 -10.57
N VAL A 47 -11.31 -6.50 -10.74
CA VAL A 47 -10.19 -6.10 -9.88
C VAL A 47 -9.82 -4.65 -10.22
N PHE A 48 -9.79 -3.80 -9.21
CA PHE A 48 -9.24 -2.45 -9.28
C PHE A 48 -7.74 -2.55 -9.01
N THR A 49 -6.94 -2.07 -9.94
CA THR A 49 -5.48 -2.16 -9.89
C THR A 49 -4.83 -0.80 -9.73
N ASN A 50 -3.59 -0.79 -9.24
CA ASN A 50 -2.76 0.42 -9.12
C ASN A 50 -3.37 1.53 -8.23
N LEU A 51 -4.19 1.17 -7.25
CA LEU A 51 -4.62 2.10 -6.22
C LEU A 51 -3.42 2.46 -5.36
N LYS A 52 -3.28 3.74 -5.01
CA LYS A 52 -2.11 4.23 -4.29
C LYS A 52 -2.37 4.25 -2.79
N TRP A 53 -1.36 3.89 -2.03
CA TRP A 53 -1.36 4.11 -0.59
C TRP A 53 -0.05 4.76 -0.15
N GLY A 54 -0.07 5.49 0.94
CA GLY A 54 1.12 6.10 1.50
C GLY A 54 0.83 6.96 2.71
N THR A 55 1.88 7.17 3.50
CA THR A 55 1.83 8.06 4.66
C THR A 55 1.79 9.50 4.20
N ARG A 56 0.77 10.26 4.66
CA ARG A 56 0.69 11.70 4.40
C ARG A 56 1.81 12.44 5.12
N ASP A 57 1.97 12.13 6.41
CA ASP A 57 2.99 12.69 7.27
C ASP A 57 4.04 11.63 7.65
N PRO A 58 5.29 12.02 7.90
CA PRO A 58 6.30 11.07 8.35
C PRO A 58 5.94 10.44 9.69
N VAL A 59 6.05 9.12 9.77
CA VAL A 59 5.75 8.32 10.96
C VAL A 59 7.00 8.11 11.78
N ALA A 60 6.91 8.33 13.10
CA ALA A 60 8.01 8.06 14.01
C ALA A 60 8.27 6.55 14.13
N PHE A 61 9.51 6.16 13.94
CA PHE A 61 9.98 4.78 14.03
C PHE A 61 11.23 4.72 14.93
N LYS A 62 11.27 3.76 15.84
CA LYS A 62 12.43 3.52 16.71
C LYS A 62 13.36 2.53 16.03
N ASP A 63 14.44 3.04 15.46
CA ASP A 63 15.49 2.25 14.83
C ASP A 63 16.54 1.84 15.86
N ALA A 64 17.03 0.59 15.79
CA ALA A 64 18.02 0.09 16.72
C ALA A 64 19.40 0.77 16.61
N GLU A 65 19.73 1.25 15.39
CA GLU A 65 21.03 1.85 15.11
C GLU A 65 20.99 3.40 15.08
N LEU A 66 19.91 3.97 14.57
CA LEU A 66 19.75 5.41 14.36
C LEU A 66 18.92 6.10 15.45
N GLY A 67 18.31 5.33 16.37
CA GLY A 67 17.40 5.87 17.37
C GLY A 67 16.03 6.22 16.81
N LEU A 68 15.47 7.40 17.15
CA LEU A 68 14.15 7.82 16.68
C LEU A 68 14.28 8.48 15.31
N VAL A 69 13.76 7.83 14.28
CA VAL A 69 13.73 8.36 12.91
C VAL A 69 12.29 8.58 12.46
N ARG A 70 12.09 9.45 11.47
CA ARG A 70 10.80 9.64 10.83
C ARG A 70 10.86 9.05 9.43
N LEU A 71 9.85 8.26 9.07
CA LEU A 71 9.81 7.53 7.81
C LEU A 71 8.56 7.89 7.02
N ARG A 72 8.69 7.98 5.71
CA ARG A 72 7.57 7.97 4.78
C ARG A 72 7.55 6.66 4.04
N ALA A 73 6.36 6.10 3.85
CA ALA A 73 6.16 4.88 3.09
C ALA A 73 5.09 5.08 2.05
N PHE A 74 5.24 4.42 0.91
CA PHE A 74 4.22 4.41 -0.12
C PHE A 74 4.29 3.12 -0.94
N GLY A 75 3.18 2.85 -1.61
CA GLY A 75 3.08 1.69 -2.46
C GLY A 75 1.77 1.67 -3.24
N VAL A 76 1.44 0.51 -3.77
CA VAL A 76 0.21 0.27 -4.52
C VAL A 76 -0.52 -0.96 -3.98
N PHE A 77 -1.83 -0.98 -4.16
CA PHE A 77 -2.64 -2.12 -3.82
C PHE A 77 -3.72 -2.39 -4.87
N ASN A 78 -4.19 -3.61 -4.91
CA ASN A 78 -5.27 -4.04 -5.77
C ASN A 78 -6.38 -4.62 -4.92
N LEU A 79 -7.62 -4.27 -5.23
CA LEU A 79 -8.79 -4.76 -4.53
C LEU A 79 -9.87 -5.26 -5.48
N GLN A 80 -10.78 -6.06 -4.94
CA GLN A 80 -11.96 -6.51 -5.64
C GLN A 80 -13.17 -6.49 -4.69
N VAL A 81 -14.33 -6.07 -5.20
CA VAL A 81 -15.58 -6.22 -4.45
C VAL A 81 -16.04 -7.67 -4.57
N VAL A 82 -16.09 -8.39 -3.44
CA VAL A 82 -16.48 -9.79 -3.38
C VAL A 82 -17.85 -10.00 -2.75
N GLN A 83 -18.33 -9.04 -1.94
CA GLN A 83 -19.65 -9.04 -1.34
C GLN A 83 -20.36 -7.70 -1.60
N PRO A 84 -21.05 -7.54 -2.75
CA PRO A 84 -21.60 -6.25 -3.16
C PRO A 84 -22.60 -5.65 -2.16
N ILE A 85 -23.47 -6.48 -1.58
CA ILE A 85 -24.45 -6.04 -0.58
C ILE A 85 -23.77 -5.47 0.65
N LEU A 86 -22.74 -6.16 1.16
CA LEU A 86 -21.98 -5.71 2.31
C LEU A 86 -21.23 -4.43 1.99
N PHE A 87 -20.60 -4.35 0.81
CA PHE A 87 -19.90 -3.15 0.35
C PHE A 87 -20.82 -1.93 0.29
N VAL A 88 -21.97 -2.05 -0.35
CA VAL A 88 -22.95 -0.96 -0.45
C VAL A 88 -23.47 -0.56 0.94
N ASN A 89 -23.76 -1.51 1.81
CA ASN A 89 -24.30 -1.20 3.14
C ASN A 89 -23.27 -0.57 4.06
N SER A 90 -21.99 -0.97 3.99
CA SER A 90 -20.94 -0.49 4.88
C SER A 90 -20.27 0.80 4.40
N MET A 91 -20.03 0.93 3.09
CA MET A 91 -19.29 2.07 2.53
C MET A 91 -20.23 3.13 1.96
N VAL A 92 -21.17 2.73 1.12
CA VAL A 92 -22.08 3.65 0.42
C VAL A 92 -23.17 4.15 1.36
N GLY A 93 -23.87 3.23 2.03
CA GLY A 93 -25.04 3.55 2.86
C GLY A 93 -24.71 4.27 4.16
N THR A 94 -23.56 4.02 4.76
CA THR A 94 -23.17 4.56 6.07
C THR A 94 -22.30 5.80 5.96
N GLN A 95 -21.38 5.82 4.99
CA GLN A 95 -20.36 6.87 4.85
C GLN A 95 -20.61 7.80 3.66
N GLY A 96 -21.59 7.50 2.80
CA GLY A 96 -21.85 8.27 1.59
C GLY A 96 -20.72 8.23 0.56
N ILE A 97 -19.90 7.18 0.60
CA ILE A 97 -18.74 7.01 -0.29
C ILE A 97 -19.22 6.39 -1.60
N PHE A 98 -19.19 7.16 -2.69
CA PHE A 98 -19.70 6.77 -4.00
C PHE A 98 -18.61 6.73 -5.08
N THR A 99 -17.43 7.28 -4.82
CA THR A 99 -16.35 7.37 -5.82
C THR A 99 -15.18 6.45 -5.47
N THR A 100 -14.44 6.01 -6.47
CA THR A 100 -13.24 5.19 -6.30
C THR A 100 -12.20 5.91 -5.45
N GLU A 101 -12.03 7.22 -5.65
CA GLU A 101 -11.08 8.07 -4.92
C GLU A 101 -11.44 8.17 -3.43
N ALA A 102 -12.71 8.24 -3.10
CA ALA A 102 -13.16 8.27 -1.71
C ALA A 102 -12.93 6.93 -1.01
N VAL A 103 -13.19 5.81 -1.69
CA VAL A 103 -12.88 4.46 -1.21
C VAL A 103 -11.37 4.31 -1.03
N GLU A 104 -10.57 4.70 -2.03
CA GLU A 104 -9.10 4.67 -1.97
C GLU A 104 -8.58 5.48 -0.78
N SER A 105 -9.07 6.71 -0.58
CA SER A 105 -8.66 7.56 0.53
C SER A 105 -8.97 6.96 1.90
N TYR A 106 -10.13 6.34 2.06
CA TYR A 106 -10.51 5.66 3.29
C TYR A 106 -9.63 4.44 3.56
N LEU A 107 -9.46 3.56 2.56
CA LEU A 107 -8.65 2.35 2.68
C LEU A 107 -7.17 2.67 2.88
N ASN A 108 -6.67 3.78 2.30
CA ASN A 108 -5.32 4.28 2.58
C ASN A 108 -5.10 4.52 4.07
N GLN A 109 -6.07 5.12 4.78
CA GLN A 109 -5.94 5.34 6.22
C GLN A 109 -5.85 4.03 6.99
N VAL A 110 -6.65 3.02 6.61
CA VAL A 110 -6.60 1.67 7.22
C VAL A 110 -5.24 1.02 6.96
N ILE A 111 -4.75 1.07 5.71
CA ILE A 111 -3.45 0.51 5.34
C ILE A 111 -2.32 1.17 6.13
N VAL A 112 -2.30 2.50 6.18
CA VAL A 112 -1.25 3.26 6.90
C VAL A 112 -1.27 2.94 8.39
N SER A 113 -2.44 2.83 9.01
CA SER A 113 -2.54 2.46 10.42
C SER A 113 -1.92 1.08 10.68
N ARG A 114 -2.31 0.06 9.90
CA ARG A 114 -1.76 -1.30 10.04
C ARG A 114 -0.28 -1.40 9.67
N PHE A 115 0.16 -0.60 8.71
CA PHE A 115 1.58 -0.51 8.35
C PHE A 115 2.41 0.03 9.52
N ASN A 116 1.95 1.09 10.18
CA ASN A 116 2.65 1.68 11.31
C ASN A 116 2.77 0.69 12.49
N ASP A 117 1.68 0.02 12.84
CA ASP A 117 1.66 -1.01 13.87
C ASP A 117 2.65 -2.14 13.52
N TYR A 118 2.60 -2.61 12.27
CA TYR A 118 3.46 -3.69 11.80
C TYR A 118 4.94 -3.32 11.79
N MET A 119 5.27 -2.11 11.33
CA MET A 119 6.64 -1.60 11.37
C MET A 119 7.19 -1.56 12.78
N GLY A 120 6.42 -1.01 13.73
CA GLY A 120 6.83 -0.90 15.14
C GLY A 120 7.06 -2.25 15.83
N GLU A 121 6.34 -3.30 15.41
CA GLU A 121 6.45 -4.64 16.01
C GLU A 121 7.55 -5.51 15.39
N THR A 122 7.86 -5.33 14.09
CA THR A 122 8.58 -6.36 13.33
C THR A 122 9.92 -5.89 12.80
N VAL A 123 10.09 -4.58 12.60
CA VAL A 123 11.29 -4.01 12.01
C VAL A 123 12.19 -3.44 13.09
N GLU A 124 13.41 -3.94 13.14
CA GLU A 124 14.43 -3.46 14.11
C GLU A 124 15.23 -2.29 13.54
N THR A 125 15.56 -2.35 12.25
CA THR A 125 16.36 -1.32 11.57
C THR A 125 15.91 -1.09 10.13
N ILE A 126 15.96 0.16 9.68
CA ILE A 126 15.60 0.55 8.30
C ILE A 126 16.59 -0.01 7.26
N PHE A 127 17.82 -0.35 7.66
CA PHE A 127 18.81 -0.91 6.75
C PHE A 127 18.42 -2.28 6.20
N SER A 128 17.59 -3.06 6.91
CA SER A 128 17.11 -4.36 6.46
C SER A 128 15.89 -4.29 5.53
N LEU A 129 15.22 -3.14 5.44
CA LEU A 129 13.96 -2.99 4.73
C LEU A 129 14.02 -3.32 3.24
N PRO A 130 15.02 -2.84 2.46
CA PRO A 130 15.04 -3.06 1.02
C PRO A 130 15.06 -4.55 0.64
N ALA A 131 15.72 -5.39 1.44
CA ALA A 131 15.77 -6.83 1.21
C ALA A 131 14.50 -7.58 1.62
N ARG A 132 13.55 -6.91 2.32
CA ARG A 132 12.39 -7.55 2.95
C ARG A 132 11.04 -6.98 2.47
N TYR A 133 11.01 -6.12 1.46
CA TYR A 133 9.76 -5.49 1.01
C TYR A 133 8.70 -6.51 0.60
N ASP A 134 9.05 -7.61 -0.04
CA ASP A 134 8.09 -8.65 -0.43
C ASP A 134 7.51 -9.38 0.79
N GLU A 135 8.36 -9.73 1.75
CA GLU A 135 7.93 -10.37 3.01
C GLU A 135 7.00 -9.44 3.81
N LEU A 136 7.39 -8.17 3.93
CA LEU A 136 6.61 -7.13 4.60
C LEU A 136 5.25 -6.92 3.91
N SER A 137 5.25 -6.84 2.59
CA SER A 137 4.03 -6.68 1.77
C SER A 137 3.05 -7.84 1.98
N GLN A 138 3.53 -9.08 1.95
CA GLN A 138 2.70 -10.27 2.18
C GLN A 138 2.16 -10.33 3.60
N SER A 139 2.97 -9.99 4.58
CA SER A 139 2.56 -10.00 5.98
C SER A 139 1.55 -8.90 6.29
N LEU A 140 1.77 -7.70 5.77
CA LEU A 140 0.82 -6.59 5.88
C LEU A 140 -0.51 -6.92 5.18
N ARG A 141 -0.46 -7.55 3.99
CA ARG A 141 -1.66 -8.01 3.29
C ARG A 141 -2.46 -9.01 4.14
N ARG A 142 -1.81 -9.93 4.82
CA ARG A 142 -2.49 -10.89 5.72
C ARG A 142 -3.18 -10.18 6.89
N ARG A 143 -2.53 -9.19 7.51
CA ARG A 143 -3.11 -8.40 8.60
C ARG A 143 -4.33 -7.58 8.15
N LEU A 144 -4.28 -7.02 6.94
CA LEU A 144 -5.36 -6.23 6.36
C LEU A 144 -6.54 -7.05 5.85
N HIS A 145 -6.40 -8.37 5.72
CA HIS A 145 -7.41 -9.24 5.13
C HIS A 145 -8.77 -9.07 5.81
N ASP A 146 -8.82 -9.11 7.13
CA ASP A 146 -10.07 -9.02 7.87
C ASP A 146 -10.66 -7.60 7.84
N ASP A 147 -9.80 -6.56 7.91
CA ASP A 147 -10.23 -5.16 7.79
C ASP A 147 -10.97 -4.94 6.45
N PHE A 148 -10.44 -5.48 5.34
CA PHE A 148 -11.06 -5.35 4.02
C PHE A 148 -12.34 -6.19 3.89
N ARG A 149 -12.35 -7.40 4.47
CA ARG A 149 -13.53 -8.27 4.46
C ARG A 149 -14.72 -7.67 5.16
N HIS A 150 -14.54 -6.88 6.20
CA HIS A 150 -15.62 -6.17 6.89
C HIS A 150 -16.39 -5.22 5.96
N PHE A 151 -15.77 -4.77 4.88
CA PHE A 151 -16.40 -3.93 3.85
C PHE A 151 -16.85 -4.71 2.61
N GLY A 152 -16.79 -6.02 2.61
CA GLY A 152 -17.11 -6.85 1.44
C GLY A 152 -16.06 -6.79 0.34
N LEU A 153 -14.82 -6.41 0.69
CA LEU A 153 -13.68 -6.25 -0.21
C LEU A 153 -12.66 -7.38 -0.02
N ALA A 154 -11.98 -7.76 -1.10
CA ALA A 154 -10.79 -8.59 -1.06
C ALA A 154 -9.57 -7.77 -1.47
N LEU A 155 -8.55 -7.70 -0.60
CA LEU A 155 -7.25 -7.16 -0.92
C LEU A 155 -6.44 -8.23 -1.68
N THR A 156 -6.41 -8.13 -3.01
CA THR A 156 -5.77 -9.16 -3.85
C THR A 156 -4.25 -9.05 -3.82
N HIS A 157 -3.72 -7.84 -3.90
CA HIS A 157 -2.28 -7.57 -3.86
C HIS A 157 -2.01 -6.30 -3.05
N LEU A 158 -0.88 -6.27 -2.38
CA LEU A 158 -0.33 -5.10 -1.71
C LEU A 158 1.18 -5.09 -1.95
N TYR A 159 1.71 -3.94 -2.34
CA TYR A 159 3.13 -3.74 -2.55
C TYR A 159 3.61 -2.53 -1.76
N ILE A 160 4.77 -2.67 -1.13
CA ILE A 160 5.52 -1.57 -0.53
C ILE A 160 6.59 -1.19 -1.54
N ASN A 161 6.49 -0.02 -2.14
CA ASN A 161 7.42 0.43 -3.18
C ASN A 161 8.68 1.03 -2.57
N ALA A 162 8.52 1.84 -1.52
CA ALA A 162 9.65 2.38 -0.78
C ALA A 162 9.24 2.81 0.63
N VAL A 163 10.23 2.76 1.52
CA VAL A 163 10.21 3.41 2.84
C VAL A 163 11.39 4.37 2.86
N THR A 164 11.12 5.66 2.99
CA THR A 164 12.11 6.73 2.80
C THR A 164 12.30 7.51 4.10
N PRO A 165 13.52 7.60 4.62
CA PRO A 165 13.85 8.48 5.73
C PRO A 165 13.93 9.95 5.27
N PRO A 166 13.97 10.92 6.20
CA PRO A 166 14.25 12.32 5.88
C PRO A 166 15.62 12.50 5.23
N PRO A 167 15.82 13.59 4.47
CA PRO A 167 17.08 13.86 3.77
C PRO A 167 18.32 13.85 4.67
N GLU A 168 18.20 14.36 5.90
CA GLU A 168 19.29 14.40 6.87
C GLU A 168 19.73 12.99 7.29
N VAL A 169 18.78 12.09 7.50
CA VAL A 169 19.04 10.69 7.83
C VAL A 169 19.61 9.95 6.62
N GLN A 170 19.09 10.24 5.43
CA GLN A 170 19.63 9.66 4.19
C GLN A 170 21.09 10.07 3.97
N GLN A 171 21.43 11.32 4.20
CA GLN A 171 22.83 11.80 4.13
C GLN A 171 23.74 11.06 5.13
N ALA A 172 23.28 10.88 6.37
CA ALA A 172 24.04 10.13 7.38
C ALA A 172 24.27 8.66 6.97
N ILE A 173 23.27 8.03 6.33
CA ILE A 173 23.38 6.68 5.76
C ILE A 173 24.42 6.64 4.64
N ASP A 174 24.37 7.61 3.73
CA ASP A 174 25.28 7.71 2.59
C ASP A 174 26.73 7.96 3.06
N ASP A 175 26.93 8.84 4.04
CA ASP A 175 28.25 9.12 4.62
C ASP A 175 28.83 7.89 5.34
N ARG A 176 28.00 7.15 6.09
CA ARG A 176 28.41 5.89 6.72
C ARG A 176 28.81 4.85 5.67
N SER A 177 28.05 4.75 4.59
CA SER A 177 28.36 3.84 3.47
C SER A 177 29.68 4.21 2.80
N ARG A 178 29.96 5.51 2.62
CA ARG A 178 31.25 6.01 2.10
C ARG A 178 32.40 5.67 3.04
N MET A 179 32.23 5.89 4.35
CA MET A 179 33.27 5.54 5.35
C MET A 179 33.54 4.05 5.40
N GLY A 180 32.50 3.20 5.25
CA GLY A 180 32.67 1.75 5.16
C GLY A 180 33.45 1.27 3.92
N ALA A 181 33.39 2.03 2.82
CA ALA A 181 34.13 1.77 1.59
C ALA A 181 35.59 2.27 1.61
N LEU A 182 35.97 3.17 2.54
CA LEU A 182 37.31 3.75 2.62
C LEU A 182 38.43 2.72 2.83
N PRO A 183 38.31 1.67 3.67
CA PRO A 183 39.34 0.65 3.81
C PRO A 183 39.67 -0.05 2.50
N ASP A 184 38.66 -0.36 1.70
CA ASP A 184 38.85 -1.02 0.39
C ASP A 184 39.41 -0.05 -0.64
N LEU A 185 39.05 1.22 -0.58
CA LEU A 185 39.61 2.26 -1.45
C LEU A 185 41.09 2.49 -1.16
N ASN A 186 41.51 2.54 0.11
CA ASN A 186 42.90 2.63 0.51
C ASN A 186 43.74 1.42 0.05
N ARG A 187 43.21 0.23 0.16
CA ARG A 187 43.85 -0.97 -0.40
C ARG A 187 43.98 -0.90 -1.91
N LEU A 188 42.97 -0.42 -2.61
CA LEU A 188 43.02 -0.26 -4.07
C LEU A 188 44.04 0.77 -4.48
N ILE A 189 44.16 1.90 -3.76
CA ILE A 189 45.16 2.94 -4.00
C ILE A 189 46.56 2.40 -3.75
N GLN A 190 46.80 1.67 -2.65
CA GLN A 190 48.08 1.03 -2.35
C GLN A 190 48.46 0.01 -3.43
N MET A 191 47.54 -0.82 -3.87
CA MET A 191 47.78 -1.77 -4.94
C MET A 191 48.13 -1.11 -6.28
N LYS A 192 47.40 -0.03 -6.65
CA LYS A 192 47.72 0.74 -7.86
C LYS A 192 49.05 1.49 -7.75
N ALA A 193 49.41 2.00 -6.59
CA ALA A 193 50.71 2.62 -6.36
C ALA A 193 51.86 1.62 -6.47
N ALA A 194 51.69 0.42 -5.90
CA ALA A 194 52.66 -0.66 -6.02
C ALA A 194 52.87 -1.12 -7.49
N MET A 195 51.77 -1.27 -8.24
CA MET A 195 51.85 -1.62 -9.68
C MET A 195 52.49 -0.51 -10.52
N ALA A 196 52.27 0.78 -10.17
CA ALA A 196 52.93 1.90 -10.87
C ALA A 196 54.42 1.94 -10.59
N MET A 197 54.85 1.65 -9.36
CA MET A 197 56.27 1.56 -8.99
C MET A 197 56.97 0.40 -9.69
N GLU A 198 56.34 -0.78 -9.77
CA GLU A 198 56.85 -1.95 -10.48
C GLU A 198 57.00 -1.67 -11.98
N LYS A 199 56.03 -1.02 -12.60
CA LYS A 199 56.10 -0.58 -13.99
C LYS A 199 57.20 0.44 -14.26
N ALA A 200 57.40 1.37 -13.32
CA ALA A 200 58.49 2.38 -13.42
C ALA A 200 59.89 1.73 -13.26
N ALA A 201 60.06 0.76 -12.35
CA ALA A 201 61.30 0.00 -12.17
C ALA A 201 61.63 -0.89 -13.40
N GLY A 202 60.60 -1.53 -14.00
CA GLY A 202 60.79 -2.29 -15.24
C GLY A 202 61.13 -1.44 -16.44
N ALA A 203 60.69 -0.17 -16.52
CA ALA A 203 61.04 0.74 -17.61
C ALA A 203 62.45 1.28 -17.50
N GLN A 204 63.03 1.40 -16.30
CA GLN A 204 64.41 1.81 -16.08
C GLN A 204 65.41 0.68 -16.37
N GLY A 205 65.04 -0.60 -16.22
CA GLY A 205 65.89 -1.74 -16.56
C GLY A 205 66.10 -1.95 -18.08
N ALA A 206 65.15 -1.49 -18.89
CA ALA A 206 65.23 -1.61 -20.36
C ALA A 206 66.03 -0.50 -21.06
N ALA A 207 66.43 0.57 -20.35
CA ALA A 207 67.22 1.68 -20.92
C ALA A 207 68.75 1.58 -20.68
N GLY A 208 69.23 0.48 -20.08
CA GLY A 208 70.61 0.30 -19.68
C GLY A 208 71.43 -0.67 -20.58
N GLU A 209 70.86 -1.20 -21.67
CA GLU A 209 71.57 -2.07 -22.63
C GLU A 209 71.56 -1.41 -24.02
N THR A 210 72.44 -0.43 -24.23
CA THR A 210 72.96 -0.02 -25.56
C THR A 210 74.39 0.46 -25.43
#